data_fd1e29cc2e5769d510f5c54115595c0c
#
_entry.id   fd1e29cc2e5769d510f5c54115595c0c
#
_cell.length_a   1.000
_cell.length_b   1.000
_cell.length_c   1.000
_cell.angle_alpha   90.00
_cell.angle_beta   90.00
_cell.angle_gamma   90.00
#
_symmetry.space_group_name_H-M   'P 1'
#
loop_
_entity.id
_entity.type
_entity.pdbx_description
1 polymer ?
#
loop_
_entity_poly.entity_id
_entity_poly.type
_entity_poly.pdbx_seq_one_letter_code
_entity_poly.pdbx_strand_id
1 'polypeptide(L)'
;MTADPAPAAAGAAGVLPLDAEALYAELRRAVQALLASGPQPTHLVGVVSGGAWLAARLHRELGLPGAPGVIAATLHRDDYAQRGLAPAAAQTHLPFEVEGAHVLLIDDVLYTGRTLRAVLNELFDYCRPASVRLAVLVDRGGRELPVAADAAAVRLPLPAHQSFELVQDADGRFGFVLLDRAASRLG
;
A
#
# COMPACT_ATOMS: atom_id res chain seq x y z
N MET A 1 -54.62 -22.85 4.51
CA MET A 1 -53.55 -22.19 5.29
C MET A 1 -52.21 -22.80 4.81
N THR A 2 -51.67 -22.24 3.77
CA THR A 2 -50.38 -22.65 3.18
C THR A 2 -49.35 -21.67 3.65
N ALA A 3 -48.37 -22.19 4.39
CA ALA A 3 -47.25 -21.40 4.88
C ALA A 3 -46.30 -21.06 3.72
N ASP A 4 -46.03 -19.79 3.59
CA ASP A 4 -45.04 -19.22 2.65
C ASP A 4 -43.62 -19.54 3.16
N PRO A 5 -42.73 -20.09 2.33
CA PRO A 5 -41.36 -20.33 2.76
C PRO A 5 -40.56 -19.01 2.79
N ALA A 6 -39.92 -18.77 3.92
CA ALA A 6 -39.01 -17.64 4.14
C ALA A 6 -37.93 -17.55 3.07
N PRO A 7 -37.48 -16.33 2.67
CA PRO A 7 -36.43 -16.18 1.68
C PRO A 7 -35.09 -16.67 2.23
N ALA A 8 -34.43 -17.51 1.44
CA ALA A 8 -33.12 -18.02 1.73
C ALA A 8 -32.10 -16.87 1.86
N ALA A 9 -31.35 -16.92 2.94
CA ALA A 9 -30.25 -16.02 3.18
C ALA A 9 -29.28 -16.04 2.01
N ALA A 10 -29.05 -14.88 1.40
CA ALA A 10 -28.02 -14.69 0.38
C ALA A 10 -26.66 -15.07 0.98
N GLY A 11 -26.01 -16.06 0.35
CA GLY A 11 -24.75 -16.58 0.80
C GLY A 11 -23.70 -15.51 0.88
N ALA A 12 -23.10 -15.36 2.06
CA ALA A 12 -21.85 -14.63 2.23
C ALA A 12 -20.79 -15.30 1.34
N ALA A 13 -20.34 -14.59 0.30
CA ALA A 13 -19.19 -15.01 -0.49
C ALA A 13 -18.02 -15.21 0.48
N GLY A 14 -17.51 -16.45 0.56
CA GLY A 14 -16.42 -16.81 1.46
C GLY A 14 -15.18 -16.02 1.12
N VAL A 15 -14.96 -14.91 1.82
CA VAL A 15 -13.72 -14.17 1.78
C VAL A 15 -12.74 -15.01 2.58
N LEU A 16 -11.72 -15.56 1.92
CA LEU A 16 -10.55 -16.06 2.61
C LEU A 16 -10.00 -14.93 3.48
N PRO A 17 -9.96 -15.08 4.81
CA PRO A 17 -9.45 -14.02 5.67
C PRO A 17 -7.96 -13.86 5.35
N LEU A 18 -7.62 -12.78 4.64
CA LEU A 18 -6.24 -12.45 4.34
C LEU A 18 -5.59 -11.96 5.64
N ASP A 19 -4.66 -12.75 6.16
CA ASP A 19 -3.94 -12.40 7.39
C ASP A 19 -2.88 -11.32 7.07
N ALA A 20 -3.19 -10.08 7.41
CA ALA A 20 -2.31 -8.95 7.15
C ALA A 20 -0.98 -9.03 7.94
N GLU A 21 -0.98 -9.61 9.13
CA GLU A 21 0.23 -9.79 9.93
C GLU A 21 1.14 -10.87 9.34
N ALA A 22 0.58 -11.97 8.85
CA ALA A 22 1.34 -12.99 8.13
C ALA A 22 1.96 -12.42 6.85
N LEU A 23 1.22 -11.64 6.08
CA LEU A 23 1.74 -10.96 4.89
C LEU A 23 2.79 -9.89 5.24
N TYR A 24 2.62 -9.16 6.34
CA TYR A 24 3.64 -8.25 6.82
C TYR A 24 4.97 -8.98 7.14
N ALA A 25 4.90 -10.16 7.75
CA ALA A 25 6.09 -10.96 8.02
C ALA A 25 6.82 -11.38 6.72
N GLU A 26 6.07 -11.72 5.66
CA GLU A 26 6.63 -11.99 4.33
C GLU A 26 7.26 -10.72 3.71
N LEU A 27 6.55 -9.58 3.77
CA LEU A 27 7.08 -8.30 3.29
C LEU A 27 8.39 -7.94 4.00
N ARG A 28 8.46 -8.12 5.32
CA ARG A 28 9.67 -7.85 6.10
C ARG A 28 10.86 -8.69 5.63
N ARG A 29 10.65 -10.00 5.38
CA ARG A 29 11.71 -10.88 4.84
C ARG A 29 12.17 -10.42 3.45
N ALA A 30 11.24 -10.08 2.59
CA ALA A 30 11.54 -9.61 1.24
C ALA A 30 12.29 -8.26 1.25
N VAL A 31 11.86 -7.31 2.09
CA VAL A 31 12.55 -6.01 2.27
C VAL A 31 13.96 -6.22 2.82
N GLN A 32 14.14 -7.09 3.82
CA GLN A 32 15.45 -7.40 4.37
C GLN A 32 16.40 -7.97 3.28
N ALA A 33 15.90 -8.85 2.42
CA ALA A 33 16.68 -9.38 1.29
C ALA A 33 17.04 -8.30 0.26
N LEU A 34 16.10 -7.40 -0.07
CA LEU A 34 16.35 -6.27 -0.96
C LEU A 34 17.40 -5.31 -0.40
N LEU A 35 17.35 -5.03 0.91
CA LEU A 35 18.35 -4.18 1.57
C LEU A 35 19.73 -4.84 1.59
N ALA A 36 19.80 -6.14 1.87
CA ALA A 36 21.07 -6.87 1.91
C ALA A 36 21.77 -6.99 0.54
N SER A 37 21.01 -7.07 -0.55
CA SER A 37 21.52 -7.20 -1.92
C SER A 37 21.63 -5.90 -2.70
N GLY A 38 21.08 -4.81 -2.16
CA GLY A 38 21.03 -3.52 -2.83
C GLY A 38 22.14 -2.55 -2.45
N PRO A 39 22.14 -1.38 -3.08
CA PRO A 39 23.05 -0.31 -2.74
C PRO A 39 22.81 0.22 -1.33
N GLN A 40 23.86 0.74 -0.69
CA GLN A 40 23.81 1.28 0.66
C GLN A 40 24.39 2.69 0.70
N PRO A 41 23.83 3.60 1.52
CA PRO A 41 22.60 3.42 2.31
C PRO A 41 21.34 3.46 1.46
N THR A 42 20.33 2.66 1.81
CA THR A 42 19.00 2.72 1.21
C THR A 42 17.99 3.24 2.24
N HIS A 43 17.22 4.25 1.88
CA HIS A 43 16.21 4.88 2.72
C HIS A 43 14.82 4.29 2.43
N LEU A 44 14.08 3.93 3.49
CA LEU A 44 12.68 3.53 3.37
C LEU A 44 11.79 4.76 3.27
N VAL A 45 10.85 4.75 2.32
CA VAL A 45 9.84 5.79 2.15
C VAL A 45 8.47 5.14 2.00
N GLY A 46 7.57 5.41 2.92
CA GLY A 46 6.21 4.88 2.89
C GLY A 46 5.26 5.78 2.12
N VAL A 47 4.45 5.17 1.26
CA VAL A 47 3.37 5.85 0.55
C VAL A 47 2.15 5.99 1.48
N VAL A 48 1.60 7.19 1.59
CA VAL A 48 0.44 7.46 2.46
C VAL A 48 -0.81 6.77 1.90
N SER A 49 -1.59 6.03 2.75
CA SER A 49 -1.54 5.90 4.21
C SER A 49 -0.87 4.59 4.64
N GLY A 50 -1.29 3.45 4.09
CA GLY A 50 -0.87 2.11 4.51
C GLY A 50 0.63 1.87 4.38
N GLY A 51 1.23 2.33 3.29
CA GLY A 51 2.68 2.25 3.07
C GLY A 51 3.49 2.98 4.14
N ALA A 52 2.99 4.10 4.67
CA ALA A 52 3.66 4.83 5.74
C ALA A 52 3.69 4.03 7.06
N TRP A 53 2.60 3.36 7.41
CA TRP A 53 2.55 2.48 8.60
C TRP A 53 3.51 1.29 8.45
N LEU A 54 3.51 0.67 7.26
CA LEU A 54 4.41 -0.44 6.92
C LEU A 54 5.88 0.00 7.02
N ALA A 55 6.24 1.13 6.41
CA ALA A 55 7.61 1.65 6.42
C ALA A 55 8.09 1.97 7.84
N ALA A 56 7.24 2.60 8.67
CA ALA A 56 7.57 2.92 10.05
C ALA A 56 7.85 1.66 10.89
N ARG A 57 7.01 0.63 10.74
CA ARG A 57 7.19 -0.63 11.45
C ARG A 57 8.41 -1.41 10.94
N LEU A 58 8.61 -1.49 9.61
CA LEU A 58 9.78 -2.12 9.00
C LEU A 58 11.09 -1.44 9.46
N HIS A 59 11.13 -0.10 9.43
CA HIS A 59 12.30 0.66 9.83
C HIS A 59 12.70 0.35 11.28
N ARG A 60 11.72 0.34 12.19
CA ARG A 60 11.94 0.02 13.61
C ARG A 60 12.40 -1.43 13.81
N GLU A 61 11.72 -2.39 13.20
CA GLU A 61 12.00 -3.82 13.39
C GLU A 61 13.31 -4.28 12.73
N LEU A 62 13.73 -3.62 11.65
CA LEU A 62 15.00 -3.88 10.98
C LEU A 62 16.18 -3.09 11.58
N GLY A 63 15.91 -2.22 12.56
CA GLY A 63 16.94 -1.43 13.23
C GLY A 63 17.69 -0.47 12.28
N LEU A 64 16.98 0.09 11.29
CA LEU A 64 17.61 0.96 10.30
C LEU A 64 17.98 2.33 10.90
N PRO A 65 19.08 2.95 10.45
CA PRO A 65 19.50 4.24 10.96
C PRO A 65 18.59 5.39 10.49
N GLY A 66 18.51 6.45 11.30
CA GLY A 66 17.72 7.65 10.99
C GLY A 66 16.22 7.45 11.19
N ALA A 67 15.42 7.96 10.27
CA ALA A 67 13.96 7.83 10.25
C ALA A 67 13.45 7.51 8.84
N PRO A 68 12.32 6.81 8.70
CA PRO A 68 11.72 6.57 7.39
C PRO A 68 11.11 7.86 6.83
N GLY A 69 11.14 8.00 5.51
CA GLY A 69 10.41 9.04 4.82
C GLY A 69 8.93 8.68 4.66
N VAL A 70 8.13 9.70 4.42
CA VAL A 70 6.71 9.57 4.05
C VAL A 70 6.46 10.41 2.80
N ILE A 71 5.75 9.84 1.82
CA ILE A 71 5.39 10.54 0.59
C ILE A 71 3.89 10.47 0.35
N ALA A 72 3.30 11.64 0.08
CA ALA A 72 1.87 11.79 -0.12
C ALA A 72 1.58 12.15 -1.58
N ALA A 73 1.08 11.20 -2.35
CA ALA A 73 0.61 11.45 -3.73
C ALA A 73 -0.79 12.06 -3.74
N THR A 74 -0.93 13.26 -3.19
CA THR A 74 -2.24 13.87 -2.89
C THR A 74 -3.04 14.32 -4.11
N LEU A 75 -2.42 14.60 -5.25
CA LEU A 75 -3.07 15.25 -6.39
C LEU A 75 -3.57 14.30 -7.51
N HIS A 76 -3.32 12.99 -7.41
CA HIS A 76 -3.56 12.07 -8.53
C HIS A 76 -4.29 10.76 -8.16
N ARG A 77 -4.97 10.71 -7.01
CA ARG A 77 -5.83 9.58 -6.68
C ARG A 77 -7.19 9.79 -7.35
N ASP A 78 -7.56 8.88 -8.24
CA ASP A 78 -8.90 8.83 -8.87
C ASP A 78 -10.04 8.68 -7.84
N ASP A 79 -9.71 8.44 -6.57
CA ASP A 79 -10.64 8.24 -5.44
C ASP A 79 -10.98 9.53 -4.67
N TYR A 80 -10.47 10.70 -5.09
CA TYR A 80 -10.66 11.97 -4.37
C TYR A 80 -12.14 12.42 -4.27
N ALA A 81 -12.97 11.98 -5.21
CA ALA A 81 -14.38 12.41 -5.27
C ALA A 81 -15.30 11.69 -4.26
N GLN A 82 -14.84 10.63 -3.56
CA GLN A 82 -15.71 9.78 -2.75
C GLN A 82 -15.39 9.73 -1.25
N ARG A 83 -14.26 10.28 -0.79
CA ARG A 83 -13.80 10.09 0.60
C ARG A 83 -13.98 11.28 1.53
N GLY A 84 -14.63 12.37 1.12
CA GLY A 84 -14.71 13.55 1.98
C GLY A 84 -13.32 14.12 2.31
N LEU A 85 -13.25 15.29 2.95
CA LEU A 85 -12.02 15.93 3.40
C LEU A 85 -11.16 14.94 4.20
N ALA A 86 -10.06 14.46 3.60
CA ALA A 86 -9.06 13.69 4.32
C ALA A 86 -8.57 14.50 5.53
N PRO A 87 -8.30 13.86 6.69
CA PRO A 87 -7.70 14.55 7.82
C PRO A 87 -6.41 15.20 7.36
N ALA A 88 -6.14 16.43 7.81
CA ALA A 88 -5.08 17.36 7.42
C ALA A 88 -3.98 16.68 6.58
N ALA A 89 -3.96 17.00 5.29
CA ALA A 89 -3.21 16.28 4.27
C ALA A 89 -1.83 15.86 4.81
N ALA A 90 -1.60 14.57 4.91
CA ALA A 90 -0.29 14.07 5.24
C ALA A 90 0.68 14.66 4.22
N GLN A 91 1.59 15.51 4.69
CA GLN A 91 2.57 16.16 3.82
C GLN A 91 3.72 15.19 3.57
N THR A 92 4.29 15.29 2.37
CA THR A 92 5.55 14.61 2.06
C THR A 92 6.64 15.10 3.02
N HIS A 93 7.32 14.16 3.67
CA HIS A 93 8.42 14.41 4.58
C HIS A 93 9.53 13.39 4.35
N LEU A 94 10.67 13.86 3.86
CA LEU A 94 11.84 13.05 3.56
C LEU A 94 12.99 13.49 4.49
N PRO A 95 13.24 12.80 5.62
CA PRO A 95 14.19 13.23 6.66
C PRO A 95 15.64 12.89 6.32
N PHE A 96 16.01 12.88 5.04
CA PHE A 96 17.34 12.60 4.53
C PHE A 96 17.59 13.37 3.23
N GLU A 97 18.87 13.50 2.84
CA GLU A 97 19.24 14.08 1.55
C GLU A 97 18.80 13.12 0.43
N VAL A 98 17.91 13.58 -0.45
CA VAL A 98 17.34 12.74 -1.52
C VAL A 98 18.21 12.72 -2.77
N GLU A 99 19.01 13.80 -3.01
CA GLU A 99 19.91 13.86 -4.16
C GLU A 99 20.94 12.72 -4.10
N GLY A 100 20.93 11.88 -5.13
CA GLY A 100 21.82 10.72 -5.19
C GLY A 100 21.48 9.57 -4.23
N ALA A 101 20.40 9.68 -3.44
CA ALA A 101 20.00 8.64 -2.50
C ALA A 101 19.43 7.39 -3.20
N HIS A 102 19.55 6.26 -2.54
CA HIS A 102 18.83 5.05 -2.92
C HIS A 102 17.55 4.95 -2.07
N VAL A 103 16.40 4.87 -2.74
CA VAL A 103 15.08 4.88 -2.11
C VAL A 103 14.40 3.52 -2.32
N LEU A 104 13.84 2.96 -1.25
CA LEU A 104 12.92 1.83 -1.30
C LEU A 104 11.53 2.31 -0.87
N LEU A 105 10.65 2.45 -1.86
CA LEU A 105 9.25 2.78 -1.63
C LEU A 105 8.53 1.56 -1.03
N ILE A 106 7.69 1.82 -0.03
CA ILE A 106 6.83 0.83 0.61
C ILE A 106 5.39 1.25 0.40
N ASP A 107 4.57 0.35 -0.17
CA ASP A 107 3.14 0.60 -0.36
C ASP A 107 2.34 -0.62 0.10
N ASP A 108 1.05 -0.43 0.39
CA ASP A 108 0.17 -1.53 0.79
C ASP A 108 -0.33 -2.33 -0.42
N VAL A 109 -0.84 -1.67 -1.45
CA VAL A 109 -1.44 -2.34 -2.61
C VAL A 109 -0.97 -1.73 -3.93
N LEU A 110 -0.32 -2.52 -4.75
CA LEU A 110 -0.01 -2.16 -6.13
C LEU A 110 -1.10 -2.72 -7.07
N TYR A 111 -1.81 -1.80 -7.75
CA TYR A 111 -2.85 -2.13 -8.73
C TYR A 111 -2.50 -1.59 -10.13
N THR A 112 -3.10 -0.50 -10.56
CA THR A 112 -2.92 0.09 -11.90
C THR A 112 -1.53 0.68 -12.11
N GLY A 113 -0.87 1.11 -11.05
CA GLY A 113 0.40 1.85 -11.08
C GLY A 113 0.23 3.36 -11.06
N ARG A 114 -1.00 3.91 -11.07
CA ARG A 114 -1.26 5.34 -11.08
C ARG A 114 -0.75 6.04 -9.83
N THR A 115 -0.95 5.42 -8.64
CA THR A 115 -0.40 5.92 -7.38
C THR A 115 1.13 5.98 -7.44
N LEU A 116 1.77 4.90 -7.90
CA LEU A 116 3.22 4.86 -8.02
C LEU A 116 3.76 5.93 -8.96
N ARG A 117 3.09 6.16 -10.11
CA ARG A 117 3.46 7.25 -11.01
C ARG A 117 3.43 8.60 -10.32
N ALA A 118 2.36 8.88 -9.55
CA ALA A 118 2.23 10.14 -8.82
C ALA A 118 3.31 10.29 -7.74
N VAL A 119 3.61 9.21 -7.01
CA VAL A 119 4.70 9.14 -6.03
C VAL A 119 6.06 9.41 -6.68
N LEU A 120 6.33 8.82 -7.84
CA LEU A 120 7.58 9.07 -8.56
C LEU A 120 7.69 10.52 -9.00
N ASN A 121 6.61 11.13 -9.54
CA ASN A 121 6.62 12.55 -9.90
C ASN A 121 6.94 13.41 -8.66
N GLU A 122 6.24 13.21 -7.57
CA GLU A 122 6.45 13.93 -6.30
C GLU A 122 7.91 13.77 -5.82
N LEU A 123 8.45 12.55 -5.83
CA LEU A 123 9.81 12.28 -5.40
C LEU A 123 10.85 13.01 -6.28
N PHE A 124 10.65 12.99 -7.60
CA PHE A 124 11.56 13.64 -8.55
C PHE A 124 11.38 15.16 -8.61
N ASP A 125 10.29 15.72 -8.10
CA ASP A 125 10.13 17.16 -7.89
C ASP A 125 11.01 17.67 -6.75
N TYR A 126 11.31 16.82 -5.73
CA TYR A 126 12.26 17.15 -4.68
C TYR A 126 13.70 17.17 -5.18
N CYS A 127 14.16 16.10 -5.85
CA CYS A 127 15.51 15.99 -6.42
C CYS A 127 15.68 14.70 -7.23
N ARG A 128 16.93 14.27 -7.46
CA ARG A 128 17.28 13.11 -8.31
C ARG A 128 17.86 11.98 -7.48
N PRO A 129 17.04 11.02 -7.00
CA PRO A 129 17.54 9.81 -6.36
C PRO A 129 18.37 8.98 -7.36
N ALA A 130 19.40 8.32 -6.88
CA ALA A 130 20.24 7.43 -7.69
C ALA A 130 19.48 6.16 -8.11
N SER A 131 18.58 5.68 -7.28
CA SER A 131 17.67 4.58 -7.63
C SER A 131 16.40 4.61 -6.80
N VAL A 132 15.31 4.11 -7.39
CA VAL A 132 14.03 3.91 -6.70
C VAL A 132 13.60 2.46 -6.94
N ARG A 133 13.34 1.73 -5.86
CA ARG A 133 12.77 0.38 -5.86
C ARG A 133 11.44 0.39 -5.14
N LEU A 134 10.63 -0.64 -5.34
CA LEU A 134 9.30 -0.76 -4.76
C LEU A 134 9.10 -2.11 -4.08
N ALA A 135 8.64 -2.10 -2.83
CA ALA A 135 8.12 -3.28 -2.16
C ALA A 135 6.68 -3.06 -1.71
N VAL A 136 5.81 -4.04 -1.92
CA VAL A 136 4.39 -3.93 -1.62
C VAL A 136 3.88 -5.12 -0.82
N LEU A 137 2.85 -4.87 0.01
CA LEU A 137 2.21 -5.95 0.75
C LEU A 137 1.40 -6.84 -0.19
N VAL A 138 0.61 -6.24 -1.09
CA VAL A 138 -0.19 -6.96 -2.08
C VAL A 138 0.06 -6.43 -3.48
N ASP A 139 0.48 -7.31 -4.38
CA ASP A 139 0.43 -7.06 -5.82
C ASP A 139 -0.86 -7.62 -6.38
N ARG A 140 -1.79 -6.74 -6.73
CA ARG A 140 -3.12 -7.08 -7.20
C ARG A 140 -3.19 -7.44 -8.70
N GLY A 141 -2.11 -7.22 -9.46
CA GLY A 141 -2.16 -7.29 -10.92
C GLY A 141 -2.90 -6.09 -11.53
N GLY A 142 -3.41 -6.23 -12.75
CA GLY A 142 -4.25 -5.19 -13.39
C GLY A 142 -3.51 -3.89 -13.72
N ARG A 143 -2.25 -3.98 -14.12
CA ARG A 143 -1.42 -2.81 -14.48
C ARG A 143 -1.98 -2.09 -15.70
N GLU A 144 -2.03 -0.76 -15.60
CA GLU A 144 -2.28 0.16 -16.72
C GLU A 144 -0.99 0.90 -17.15
N LEU A 145 0.04 0.84 -16.32
CA LEU A 145 1.34 1.47 -16.55
C LEU A 145 2.46 0.42 -16.49
N PRO A 146 3.58 0.62 -17.18
CA PRO A 146 4.70 -0.32 -17.23
C PRO A 146 5.55 -0.25 -15.95
N VAL A 147 4.96 -0.56 -14.82
CA VAL A 147 5.58 -0.55 -13.49
C VAL A 147 5.42 -1.90 -12.80
N ALA A 148 6.40 -2.27 -12.00
CA ALA A 148 6.40 -3.51 -11.24
C ALA A 148 6.98 -3.29 -9.84
N ALA A 149 6.59 -4.13 -8.88
CA ALA A 149 7.26 -4.19 -7.59
C ALA A 149 8.48 -5.10 -7.68
N ASP A 150 9.59 -4.68 -7.05
CA ASP A 150 10.79 -5.50 -6.85
C ASP A 150 10.52 -6.65 -5.88
N ALA A 151 9.62 -6.41 -4.92
CA ALA A 151 9.13 -7.43 -4.01
C ALA A 151 7.64 -7.23 -3.70
N ALA A 152 6.91 -8.34 -3.56
CA ALA A 152 5.54 -8.37 -3.08
C ALA A 152 5.38 -9.53 -2.08
N ALA A 153 4.72 -9.29 -0.95
CA ALA A 153 4.46 -10.36 0.00
C ALA A 153 3.48 -11.40 -0.59
N VAL A 154 2.51 -10.93 -1.36
CA VAL A 154 1.59 -11.80 -2.10
C VAL A 154 1.21 -11.18 -3.45
N ARG A 155 0.96 -12.03 -4.45
CA ARG A 155 0.30 -11.66 -5.70
C ARG A 155 -1.09 -12.24 -5.70
N LEU A 156 -2.10 -11.37 -5.63
CA LEU A 156 -3.49 -11.76 -5.50
C LEU A 156 -4.37 -10.94 -6.44
N PRO A 157 -4.70 -11.47 -7.63
CA PRO A 157 -5.64 -10.83 -8.52
C PRO A 157 -7.03 -10.73 -7.87
N LEU A 158 -7.67 -9.56 -8.01
CA LEU A 158 -9.03 -9.33 -7.55
C LEU A 158 -9.90 -8.87 -8.71
N PRO A 159 -11.21 -9.15 -8.64
CA PRO A 159 -12.19 -8.53 -9.53
C PRO A 159 -12.08 -7.00 -9.51
N ALA A 160 -12.37 -6.34 -10.64
CA ALA A 160 -12.19 -4.89 -10.77
C ALA A 160 -13.04 -4.07 -9.77
N HIS A 161 -14.19 -4.61 -9.36
CA HIS A 161 -15.11 -3.97 -8.41
C HIS A 161 -14.69 -4.14 -6.94
N GLN A 162 -13.72 -4.99 -6.64
CA GLN A 162 -13.23 -5.21 -5.28
C GLN A 162 -11.88 -4.53 -5.06
N SER A 163 -11.64 -4.05 -3.84
CA SER A 163 -10.34 -3.54 -3.43
C SER A 163 -10.10 -3.83 -1.95
N PHE A 164 -8.81 -4.00 -1.59
CA PHE A 164 -8.40 -4.03 -0.19
C PHE A 164 -7.97 -2.65 0.27
N GLU A 165 -8.20 -2.39 1.54
CA GLU A 165 -7.63 -1.27 2.27
C GLU A 165 -6.93 -1.82 3.51
N LEU A 166 -5.65 -1.48 3.67
CA LEU A 166 -4.93 -1.80 4.89
C LEU A 166 -5.43 -0.88 6.00
N VAL A 167 -5.73 -1.47 7.15
CA VAL A 167 -6.11 -0.75 8.36
C VAL A 167 -5.16 -1.12 9.48
N GLN A 168 -5.01 -0.21 10.45
CA GLN A 168 -4.23 -0.45 11.65
C GLN A 168 -5.11 -0.21 12.86
N ASP A 169 -5.13 -1.15 13.80
CA ASP A 169 -5.87 -1.03 15.05
C ASP A 169 -5.10 -0.18 16.09
N ALA A 170 -5.71 0.04 17.26
CA ALA A 170 -5.12 0.82 18.34
C ALA A 170 -3.82 0.21 18.91
N ASP A 171 -3.64 -1.10 18.78
CA ASP A 171 -2.44 -1.81 19.21
C ASP A 171 -1.36 -1.87 18.12
N GLY A 172 -1.62 -1.24 16.97
CA GLY A 172 -0.70 -1.18 15.84
C GLY A 172 -0.69 -2.44 14.97
N ARG A 173 -1.66 -3.36 15.13
CA ARG A 173 -1.78 -4.56 14.31
C ARG A 173 -2.45 -4.21 12.98
N PHE A 174 -2.00 -4.88 11.94
CA PHE A 174 -2.55 -4.72 10.61
C PHE A 174 -3.74 -5.64 10.35
N GLY A 175 -4.71 -5.12 9.61
CA GLY A 175 -5.86 -5.84 9.09
C GLY A 175 -6.21 -5.39 7.69
N PHE A 176 -7.08 -6.14 6.99
CA PHE A 176 -7.62 -5.72 5.70
C PHE A 176 -9.12 -5.52 5.78
N VAL A 177 -9.59 -4.45 5.13
CA VAL A 177 -11.00 -4.26 4.82
C VAL A 177 -11.18 -4.50 3.33
N LEU A 178 -12.10 -5.40 2.96
CA LEU A 178 -12.51 -5.61 1.58
C LEU A 178 -13.60 -4.59 1.23
N LEU A 179 -13.34 -3.77 0.23
CA LEU A 179 -14.29 -2.79 -0.29
C LEU A 179 -14.88 -3.33 -1.60
N ASP A 180 -16.21 -3.35 -1.70
CA ASP A 180 -16.93 -3.69 -2.92
C ASP A 180 -17.54 -2.44 -3.55
N ARG A 181 -16.98 -2.02 -4.70
CA ARG A 181 -17.39 -0.82 -5.42
C ARG A 181 -18.70 -1.01 -6.21
N ALA A 182 -19.20 -2.23 -6.35
CA ALA A 182 -20.46 -2.49 -7.05
C ALA A 182 -21.65 -2.03 -6.21
N ALA A 183 -21.54 -2.08 -4.88
CA ALA A 183 -22.61 -1.66 -3.95
C ALA A 183 -22.81 -0.13 -3.92
N SER A 184 -21.83 0.67 -4.35
CA SER A 184 -21.86 2.13 -4.26
C SER A 184 -22.55 2.84 -5.44
N ARG A 185 -23.01 2.10 -6.46
CA ARG A 185 -23.68 2.67 -7.65
C ARG A 185 -25.19 2.57 -7.64
N LEU A 186 -25.79 2.06 -6.57
CA LEU A 186 -27.24 1.85 -6.41
C LEU A 186 -27.84 2.68 -5.28
N GLY A 187 -27.15 3.72 -4.80
CA GLY A 187 -27.64 4.66 -3.81
C GLY A 187 -27.83 6.07 -4.37
#